data_3f40430d341fb3a02b08454d488c5139
#
_entry.id   3f40430d341fb3a02b08454d488c5139
#
_cell.length_a   1.000
_cell.length_b   1.000
_cell.length_c   1.000
_cell.angle_alpha   90.00
_cell.angle_beta   90.00
_cell.angle_gamma   90.00
#
_symmetry.space_group_name_H-M   'P 1'
#
loop_
_entity.id
_entity.type
_entity.pdbx_description
1 polymer ?
#
loop_
_entity_poly.entity_id
_entity_poly.type
_entity_poly.pdbx_seq_one_letter_code
_entity_poly.pdbx_strand_id
1 'polypeptide(L)'
;MPPKYKRKFIKNTPIKSENLNIADYLIIVESPSKCAKIEHYLGTNFCCIASKGHLRQIEGLKSIDTKKTFNPTFTLLNEKKEHVDNMRKIVSKFNYKNIFLATDDDREGESIAWHICDIFNLPLDTPRILFHEITKNAIQKAIQNPTVINMDLVMAQQARQILDIIVGYKISPFLWKYLYNNKSNSLSAGRCQTPALKLIYENENERLNTQIEKSYKVIGNFTDKKLIFDL
;
A
#
# COMPACT_ATOMS: atom_id res chain seq x y z
N MET A 1 29.17 7.20 10.72
CA MET A 1 27.77 7.67 10.88
C MET A 1 27.01 7.31 9.61
N PRO A 2 25.95 6.51 9.65
CA PRO A 2 25.14 6.30 8.46
C PRO A 2 24.41 7.60 8.10
N PRO A 3 24.16 7.88 6.82
CA PRO A 3 23.53 9.13 6.38
C PRO A 3 22.12 9.20 6.96
N LYS A 4 21.82 10.31 7.64
CA LYS A 4 20.47 10.63 8.07
C LYS A 4 19.60 10.78 6.82
N TYR A 5 18.78 9.80 6.51
CA TYR A 5 17.73 9.95 5.52
C TYR A 5 16.76 11.04 6.02
N LYS A 6 16.93 12.24 5.49
CA LYS A 6 15.92 13.29 5.62
C LYS A 6 14.68 12.77 4.88
N ARG A 7 13.63 12.37 5.61
CA ARG A 7 12.30 12.18 5.02
C ARG A 7 11.98 13.48 4.27
N LYS A 8 11.94 13.43 2.94
CA LYS A 8 11.38 14.52 2.16
C LYS A 8 9.93 14.65 2.61
N PHE A 9 9.63 15.76 3.29
CA PHE A 9 8.24 16.16 3.50
C PHE A 9 7.58 16.21 2.11
N ILE A 10 6.62 15.32 1.90
CA ILE A 10 5.78 15.38 0.69
C ILE A 10 5.03 16.69 0.82
N LYS A 11 5.43 17.70 0.03
CA LYS A 11 4.69 18.95 -0.06
C LYS A 11 3.25 18.58 -0.39
N ASN A 12 2.31 19.05 0.42
CA ASN A 12 0.87 18.92 0.16
C ASN A 12 0.58 19.65 -1.15
N THR A 13 0.73 18.95 -2.26
CA THR A 13 0.26 19.46 -3.54
C THR A 13 -1.25 19.45 -3.49
N PRO A 14 -1.92 20.58 -3.79
CA PRO A 14 -3.38 20.61 -3.85
C PRO A 14 -3.86 19.55 -4.85
N ILE A 15 -5.02 18.95 -4.56
CA ILE A 15 -5.66 18.01 -5.47
C ILE A 15 -6.04 18.83 -6.71
N LYS A 16 -5.32 18.58 -7.81
CA LYS A 16 -5.60 19.20 -9.11
C LYS A 16 -6.32 18.16 -9.96
N SER A 17 -7.61 18.34 -10.14
CA SER A 17 -8.33 17.72 -11.24
C SER A 17 -8.94 18.84 -12.08
N GLU A 18 -8.67 18.84 -13.36
CA GLU A 18 -9.21 19.82 -14.30
C GLU A 18 -10.74 19.65 -14.44
N ASN A 19 -11.25 18.45 -14.19
CA ASN A 19 -12.65 18.11 -14.37
C ASN A 19 -13.53 18.34 -13.15
N LEU A 20 -12.99 18.82 -12.03
CA LEU A 20 -13.67 18.85 -10.72
C LEU A 20 -15.02 19.59 -10.70
N ASN A 21 -15.22 20.56 -11.58
CA ASN A 21 -16.44 21.37 -11.64
C ASN A 21 -17.43 20.94 -12.74
N ILE A 22 -17.06 19.94 -13.55
CA ILE A 22 -17.83 19.52 -14.73
C ILE A 22 -18.23 18.04 -14.62
N ALA A 23 -17.47 17.25 -13.84
CA ALA A 23 -17.64 15.81 -13.77
C ALA A 23 -18.91 15.39 -13.01
N ASP A 24 -19.60 14.39 -13.56
CA ASP A 24 -20.72 13.71 -12.92
C ASP A 24 -20.27 12.58 -12.00
N TYR A 25 -19.07 12.03 -12.23
CA TYR A 25 -18.53 10.86 -11.54
C TYR A 25 -17.18 11.16 -10.89
N LEU A 26 -16.98 10.59 -9.71
CA LEU A 26 -15.73 10.67 -8.97
C LEU A 26 -15.06 9.30 -8.89
N ILE A 27 -13.78 9.22 -9.22
CA ILE A 27 -12.95 8.03 -9.02
C ILE A 27 -11.93 8.32 -7.93
N ILE A 28 -11.84 7.45 -6.92
CA ILE A 28 -10.86 7.57 -5.85
C ILE A 28 -9.85 6.42 -6.00
N VAL A 29 -8.62 6.76 -6.37
CA VAL A 29 -7.49 5.82 -6.51
C VAL A 29 -6.57 5.89 -5.31
N GLU A 30 -5.64 4.94 -5.20
CA GLU A 30 -4.61 4.97 -4.17
C GLU A 30 -3.48 5.95 -4.52
N SER A 31 -2.95 5.88 -5.74
CA SER A 31 -1.78 6.65 -6.17
C SER A 31 -2.15 7.81 -7.12
N PRO A 32 -1.66 9.04 -6.85
CA PRO A 32 -1.92 10.18 -7.71
C PRO A 32 -1.35 10.04 -9.13
N SER A 33 -0.36 9.18 -9.34
CA SER A 33 0.21 8.92 -10.68
C SER A 33 -0.78 8.26 -11.64
N LYS A 34 -1.85 7.64 -11.12
CA LYS A 34 -2.91 6.99 -11.92
C LYS A 34 -3.96 8.00 -12.41
N CYS A 35 -4.18 9.13 -11.69
CA CYS A 35 -5.30 10.04 -11.93
C CYS A 35 -5.35 10.59 -13.37
N ALA A 36 -4.28 11.21 -13.84
CA ALA A 36 -4.25 11.86 -15.14
C ALA A 36 -4.54 10.90 -16.31
N LYS A 37 -4.03 9.67 -16.24
CA LYS A 37 -4.30 8.66 -17.28
C LYS A 37 -5.75 8.20 -17.25
N ILE A 38 -6.33 8.01 -16.06
CA ILE A 38 -7.73 7.58 -15.90
C ILE A 38 -8.66 8.66 -16.44
N GLU A 39 -8.47 9.92 -16.07
CA GLU A 39 -9.25 11.05 -16.60
C GLU A 39 -9.12 11.18 -18.13
N HIS A 40 -7.92 11.03 -18.65
CA HIS A 40 -7.70 11.05 -20.10
C HIS A 40 -8.47 9.95 -20.84
N TYR A 41 -8.56 8.74 -20.27
CA TYR A 41 -9.27 7.62 -20.91
C TYR A 41 -10.78 7.70 -20.79
N LEU A 42 -11.30 8.33 -19.74
CA LEU A 42 -12.73 8.41 -19.45
C LEU A 42 -13.38 9.72 -19.89
N GLY A 43 -12.57 10.77 -20.12
CA GLY A 43 -13.06 12.07 -20.54
C GLY A 43 -13.53 12.97 -19.39
N THR A 44 -14.15 14.10 -19.75
CA THR A 44 -14.47 15.20 -18.83
C THR A 44 -15.57 14.90 -17.80
N ASN A 45 -16.39 13.86 -18.04
CA ASN A 45 -17.44 13.44 -17.11
C ASN A 45 -16.89 12.76 -15.83
N PHE A 46 -15.59 12.45 -15.79
CA PHE A 46 -14.94 11.81 -14.68
C PHE A 46 -13.88 12.71 -14.06
N CYS A 47 -13.93 12.81 -12.73
CA CYS A 47 -12.90 13.43 -11.91
C CYS A 47 -12.17 12.32 -11.15
N CYS A 48 -10.84 12.38 -11.06
CA CYS A 48 -10.04 11.39 -10.35
C CYS A 48 -9.22 12.05 -9.25
N ILE A 49 -9.34 11.54 -8.03
CA ILE A 49 -8.53 11.96 -6.89
C ILE A 49 -7.82 10.77 -6.27
N ALA A 50 -6.77 11.02 -5.49
CA ALA A 50 -6.00 9.96 -4.85
C ALA A 50 -5.98 10.08 -3.33
N SER A 51 -6.13 8.95 -2.63
CA SER A 51 -5.95 8.86 -1.16
C SER A 51 -4.49 9.03 -0.75
N LYS A 52 -3.55 8.78 -1.66
CA LYS A 52 -2.10 8.75 -1.40
C LYS A 52 -1.71 7.67 -0.38
N GLY A 53 -2.32 6.50 -0.46
CA GLY A 53 -2.16 5.38 0.47
C GLY A 53 -3.09 5.47 1.68
N HIS A 54 -2.68 4.84 2.79
CA HIS A 54 -3.49 4.82 4.01
C HIS A 54 -3.78 6.20 4.58
N LEU A 55 -5.00 6.40 5.04
CA LEU A 55 -5.47 7.63 5.68
C LEU A 55 -5.49 7.52 7.22
N ARG A 56 -5.63 6.29 7.74
CA ARG A 56 -5.68 5.97 9.17
C ARG A 56 -4.65 4.93 9.56
N GLN A 57 -4.36 4.87 10.84
CA GLN A 57 -3.46 3.88 11.45
C GLN A 57 -3.98 3.42 12.81
N ILE A 58 -3.44 2.30 13.30
CA ILE A 58 -3.55 1.87 14.69
C ILE A 58 -2.33 2.40 15.43
N GLU A 59 -2.51 3.20 16.49
CA GLU A 59 -1.40 3.86 17.23
C GLU A 59 -0.63 2.93 18.18
N GLY A 60 -0.70 1.63 17.96
CA GLY A 60 0.00 0.62 18.75
C GLY A 60 -0.92 -0.17 19.66
N LEU A 61 -0.34 -0.87 20.64
CA LEU A 61 -1.05 -1.86 21.44
C LEU A 61 -2.22 -1.28 22.25
N LYS A 62 -2.14 -0.03 22.66
CA LYS A 62 -3.20 0.65 23.43
C LYS A 62 -4.49 0.87 22.62
N SER A 63 -4.37 0.92 21.31
CA SER A 63 -5.51 1.09 20.40
C SER A 63 -6.16 -0.24 20.00
N ILE A 64 -5.79 -1.34 20.66
CA ILE A 64 -6.34 -2.67 20.43
C ILE A 64 -6.93 -3.21 21.73
N ASP A 65 -8.17 -3.67 21.70
CA ASP A 65 -8.77 -4.37 22.86
C ASP A 65 -8.19 -5.79 23.00
N THR A 66 -7.01 -5.90 23.59
CA THR A 66 -6.32 -7.18 23.75
C THR A 66 -6.95 -8.11 24.79
N LYS A 67 -7.98 -7.67 25.52
CA LYS A 67 -8.61 -8.45 26.59
C LYS A 67 -9.84 -9.22 26.15
N LYS A 68 -10.57 -8.73 25.15
CA LYS A 68 -11.86 -9.30 24.74
C LYS A 68 -11.98 -9.56 23.24
N THR A 69 -12.07 -8.49 22.45
CA THR A 69 -12.53 -8.57 21.08
C THR A 69 -11.42 -8.41 20.04
N PHE A 70 -10.25 -7.95 20.46
CA PHE A 70 -9.13 -7.55 19.59
C PHE A 70 -9.52 -6.46 18.56
N ASN A 71 -10.64 -5.78 18.75
CA ASN A 71 -11.05 -4.70 17.87
C ASN A 71 -10.07 -3.53 17.93
N PRO A 72 -9.59 -3.03 16.78
CA PRO A 72 -8.71 -1.89 16.73
C PRO A 72 -9.48 -0.58 16.74
N THR A 73 -8.88 0.45 17.34
CA THR A 73 -9.30 1.84 17.17
C THR A 73 -8.37 2.51 16.16
N PHE A 74 -8.94 3.01 15.07
CA PHE A 74 -8.20 3.69 14.03
C PHE A 74 -8.16 5.19 14.27
N THR A 75 -7.00 5.79 14.13
CA THR A 75 -6.78 7.24 14.22
C THR A 75 -6.33 7.78 12.87
N LEU A 76 -6.79 8.99 12.51
CA LEU A 76 -6.36 9.66 11.30
C LEU A 76 -4.89 10.04 11.40
N LEU A 77 -4.11 9.75 10.36
CA LEU A 77 -2.72 10.17 10.27
C LEU A 77 -2.62 11.70 10.31
N ASN A 78 -1.83 12.25 11.24
CA ASN A 78 -1.71 13.70 11.42
C ASN A 78 -1.29 14.42 10.14
N GLU A 79 -0.38 13.81 9.38
CA GLU A 79 0.12 14.30 8.09
C GLU A 79 -0.93 14.26 6.97
N LYS A 80 -2.03 13.55 7.18
CA LYS A 80 -3.13 13.39 6.20
C LYS A 80 -4.34 14.27 6.48
N LYS A 81 -4.41 14.94 7.62
CA LYS A 81 -5.59 15.72 8.03
C LYS A 81 -6.04 16.71 6.96
N GLU A 82 -5.13 17.58 6.53
CA GLU A 82 -5.41 18.57 5.48
C GLU A 82 -5.83 17.92 4.15
N HIS A 83 -5.17 16.80 3.80
CA HIS A 83 -5.52 16.04 2.60
C HIS A 83 -6.93 15.46 2.68
N VAL A 84 -7.31 14.85 3.81
CA VAL A 84 -8.64 14.32 4.07
C VAL A 84 -9.69 15.41 4.04
N ASP A 85 -9.42 16.59 4.62
CA ASP A 85 -10.34 17.72 4.58
C ASP A 85 -10.57 18.23 3.16
N ASN A 86 -9.53 18.24 2.34
CA ASN A 86 -9.65 18.58 0.92
C ASN A 86 -10.43 17.51 0.14
N MET A 87 -10.17 16.22 0.40
CA MET A 87 -10.95 15.12 -0.18
C MET A 87 -12.43 15.21 0.23
N ARG A 88 -12.71 15.51 1.50
CA ARG A 88 -14.10 15.66 2.02
C ARG A 88 -14.88 16.71 1.25
N LYS A 89 -14.29 17.87 0.96
CA LYS A 89 -14.90 18.94 0.16
C LYS A 89 -15.23 18.50 -1.26
N ILE A 90 -14.46 17.56 -1.81
CA ILE A 90 -14.69 17.04 -3.16
C ILE A 90 -15.76 15.95 -3.10
N VAL A 91 -15.58 14.95 -2.24
CA VAL A 91 -16.51 13.81 -2.09
C VAL A 91 -17.92 14.28 -1.81
N SER A 92 -18.09 15.31 -0.98
CA SER A 92 -19.43 15.87 -0.65
C SER A 92 -20.20 16.48 -1.82
N LYS A 93 -19.54 16.71 -2.97
CA LYS A 93 -20.20 17.21 -4.18
C LYS A 93 -20.87 16.11 -5.00
N PHE A 94 -20.55 14.85 -4.74
CA PHE A 94 -21.01 13.71 -5.52
C PHE A 94 -21.98 12.84 -4.72
N ASN A 95 -22.95 12.26 -5.41
CA ASN A 95 -23.76 11.19 -4.84
C ASN A 95 -22.89 9.93 -4.72
N TYR A 96 -23.07 9.15 -3.64
CA TYR A 96 -22.25 7.94 -3.43
C TYR A 96 -22.34 6.92 -4.59
N LYS A 97 -23.48 6.85 -5.29
CA LYS A 97 -23.65 6.00 -6.49
C LYS A 97 -22.78 6.42 -7.68
N ASN A 98 -22.34 7.67 -7.68
CA ASN A 98 -21.46 8.22 -8.70
C ASN A 98 -19.99 8.25 -8.24
N ILE A 99 -19.68 7.64 -7.10
CA ILE A 99 -18.32 7.51 -6.59
C ILE A 99 -17.83 6.09 -6.83
N PHE A 100 -16.68 5.96 -7.48
CA PHE A 100 -16.02 4.68 -7.71
C PHE A 100 -14.74 4.58 -6.87
N LEU A 101 -14.64 3.53 -6.06
CA LEU A 101 -13.45 3.21 -5.31
C LEU A 101 -12.53 2.33 -6.17
N ALA A 102 -11.39 2.88 -6.58
CA ALA A 102 -10.45 2.26 -7.51
C ALA A 102 -9.06 2.05 -6.89
N THR A 103 -9.03 1.56 -5.66
CA THR A 103 -7.83 1.11 -4.98
C THR A 103 -7.37 -0.24 -5.53
N ASP A 104 -6.13 -0.64 -5.25
CA ASP A 104 -5.54 -1.85 -5.83
C ASP A 104 -6.32 -3.12 -5.45
N ASP A 105 -6.22 -4.17 -6.29
CA ASP A 105 -6.93 -5.44 -6.08
C ASP A 105 -6.14 -6.37 -5.17
N ASP A 106 -6.01 -5.93 -3.92
CA ASP A 106 -5.41 -6.69 -2.83
C ASP A 106 -6.04 -6.34 -1.48
N ARG A 107 -5.60 -6.99 -0.41
CA ARG A 107 -6.11 -6.77 0.95
C ARG A 107 -5.86 -5.33 1.45
N GLU A 108 -4.73 -4.74 1.06
CA GLU A 108 -4.40 -3.36 1.44
C GLU A 108 -5.33 -2.38 0.74
N GLY A 109 -5.56 -2.56 -0.57
CA GLY A 109 -6.50 -1.74 -1.34
C GLY A 109 -7.95 -1.87 -0.84
N GLU A 110 -8.41 -3.07 -0.46
CA GLU A 110 -9.73 -3.25 0.18
C GLU A 110 -9.83 -2.50 1.51
N SER A 111 -8.79 -2.57 2.33
CA SER A 111 -8.74 -1.82 3.59
C SER A 111 -8.75 -0.31 3.38
N ILE A 112 -8.03 0.19 2.36
CA ILE A 112 -8.03 1.61 2.01
C ILE A 112 -9.44 2.04 1.54
N ALA A 113 -10.10 1.25 0.69
CA ALA A 113 -11.46 1.52 0.24
C ALA A 113 -12.44 1.58 1.42
N TRP A 114 -12.35 0.63 2.35
CA TRP A 114 -13.15 0.62 3.57
C TRP A 114 -12.88 1.86 4.45
N HIS A 115 -11.62 2.25 4.62
CA HIS A 115 -11.29 3.46 5.35
C HIS A 115 -11.84 4.73 4.70
N ILE A 116 -11.88 4.78 3.36
CA ILE A 116 -12.48 5.89 2.61
C ILE A 116 -13.98 5.95 2.91
N CYS A 117 -14.68 4.83 2.85
CA CYS A 117 -16.12 4.78 3.19
C CYS A 117 -16.38 5.28 4.60
N ASP A 118 -15.64 4.81 5.58
CA ASP A 118 -15.83 5.17 6.98
C ASP A 118 -15.50 6.65 7.27
N ILE A 119 -14.43 7.19 6.68
CA ILE A 119 -14.01 8.60 6.86
C ILE A 119 -15.02 9.58 6.24
N PHE A 120 -15.59 9.22 5.10
CA PHE A 120 -16.48 10.10 4.34
C PHE A 120 -17.96 9.75 4.51
N ASN A 121 -18.31 8.82 5.41
CA ASN A 121 -19.65 8.31 5.65
C ASN A 121 -20.33 7.81 4.37
N LEU A 122 -19.59 7.11 3.52
CA LEU A 122 -20.11 6.44 2.35
C LEU A 122 -20.63 5.05 2.74
N PRO A 123 -21.73 4.57 2.17
CA PRO A 123 -22.21 3.22 2.42
C PRO A 123 -21.24 2.17 1.86
N LEU A 124 -21.25 0.96 2.44
CA LEU A 124 -20.35 -0.13 2.04
C LEU A 124 -20.67 -0.71 0.65
N ASP A 125 -21.84 -0.40 0.11
CA ASP A 125 -22.24 -0.72 -1.26
C ASP A 125 -21.82 0.33 -2.29
N THR A 126 -20.98 1.31 -1.88
CA THR A 126 -20.35 2.26 -2.81
C THR A 126 -19.59 1.49 -3.90
N PRO A 127 -19.82 1.82 -5.19
CA PRO A 127 -19.24 1.09 -6.29
C PRO A 127 -17.71 0.97 -6.20
N ARG A 128 -17.21 -0.26 -6.29
CA ARG A 128 -15.79 -0.58 -6.33
C ARG A 128 -15.42 -1.10 -7.71
N ILE A 129 -14.36 -0.56 -8.30
CA ILE A 129 -13.85 -1.00 -9.60
C ILE A 129 -12.45 -1.60 -9.46
N LEU A 130 -12.26 -2.76 -10.08
CA LEU A 130 -11.00 -3.51 -10.05
C LEU A 130 -10.41 -3.55 -11.46
N PHE A 131 -9.14 -3.21 -11.57
CA PHE A 131 -8.38 -3.34 -12.82
C PHE A 131 -6.90 -3.60 -12.51
N HIS A 132 -6.31 -4.52 -13.26
CA HIS A 132 -4.90 -4.91 -13.09
C HIS A 132 -3.94 -4.11 -13.98
N GLU A 133 -4.48 -3.39 -14.96
CA GLU A 133 -3.72 -2.57 -15.88
C GLU A 133 -4.41 -1.22 -16.14
N ILE A 134 -3.61 -0.18 -16.43
CA ILE A 134 -4.14 1.14 -16.73
C ILE A 134 -4.22 1.31 -18.25
N THR A 135 -5.18 0.60 -18.86
CA THR A 135 -5.55 0.72 -20.27
C THR A 135 -6.99 1.23 -20.39
N LYS A 136 -7.31 1.89 -21.51
CA LYS A 136 -8.66 2.41 -21.74
C LYS A 136 -9.72 1.31 -21.64
N ASN A 137 -9.46 0.16 -22.28
CA ASN A 137 -10.40 -0.96 -22.30
C ASN A 137 -10.63 -1.58 -20.93
N ALA A 138 -9.56 -1.78 -20.14
CA ALA A 138 -9.66 -2.34 -18.80
C ALA A 138 -10.47 -1.44 -17.86
N ILE A 139 -10.22 -0.13 -17.89
CA ILE A 139 -10.92 0.84 -17.05
C ILE A 139 -12.39 0.96 -17.44
N GLN A 140 -12.70 1.05 -18.74
CA GLN A 140 -14.09 1.11 -19.23
C GLN A 140 -14.87 -0.16 -18.85
N LYS A 141 -14.25 -1.33 -19.00
CA LYS A 141 -14.84 -2.61 -18.58
C LYS A 141 -15.10 -2.67 -17.08
N ALA A 142 -14.16 -2.17 -16.27
CA ALA A 142 -14.30 -2.15 -14.81
C ALA A 142 -15.47 -1.23 -14.37
N ILE A 143 -15.64 -0.08 -14.99
CA ILE A 143 -16.77 0.84 -14.70
C ILE A 143 -18.12 0.22 -15.06
N GLN A 144 -18.18 -0.57 -16.11
CA GLN A 144 -19.42 -1.26 -16.51
C GLN A 144 -19.78 -2.42 -15.60
N ASN A 145 -18.81 -2.97 -14.86
CA ASN A 145 -19.00 -4.11 -13.96
C ASN A 145 -18.44 -3.80 -12.55
N PRO A 146 -19.02 -2.83 -11.84
CA PRO A 146 -18.57 -2.51 -10.50
C PRO A 146 -18.90 -3.64 -9.53
N THR A 147 -18.06 -3.80 -8.53
CA THR A 147 -18.24 -4.68 -7.39
C THR A 147 -18.53 -3.88 -6.13
N VAL A 148 -18.56 -4.54 -4.98
CA VAL A 148 -18.61 -3.91 -3.65
C VAL A 148 -17.38 -4.28 -2.85
N ILE A 149 -17.14 -3.61 -1.73
CA ILE A 149 -16.03 -3.90 -0.82
C ILE A 149 -16.15 -5.32 -0.28
N ASN A 150 -15.07 -6.09 -0.39
CA ASN A 150 -14.97 -7.42 0.21
C ASN A 150 -14.55 -7.32 1.68
N MET A 151 -15.52 -7.42 2.59
CA MET A 151 -15.27 -7.29 4.03
C MET A 151 -14.37 -8.41 4.59
N ASP A 152 -14.33 -9.58 3.98
CA ASP A 152 -13.45 -10.67 4.43
C ASP A 152 -11.97 -10.29 4.19
N LEU A 153 -11.67 -9.65 3.06
CA LEU A 153 -10.33 -9.13 2.78
C LEU A 153 -9.96 -7.97 3.71
N VAL A 154 -10.92 -7.08 4.02
CA VAL A 154 -10.72 -6.00 5.00
C VAL A 154 -10.39 -6.58 6.37
N MET A 155 -11.18 -7.55 6.85
CA MET A 155 -10.94 -8.21 8.14
C MET A 155 -9.62 -8.98 8.17
N ALA A 156 -9.25 -9.63 7.08
CA ALA A 156 -7.96 -10.33 6.96
C ALA A 156 -6.77 -9.35 7.05
N GLN A 157 -6.87 -8.17 6.43
CA GLN A 157 -5.86 -7.13 6.53
C GLN A 157 -5.76 -6.58 7.96
N GLN A 158 -6.89 -6.28 8.59
CA GLN A 158 -6.94 -5.80 9.97
C GLN A 158 -6.35 -6.82 10.95
N ALA A 159 -6.70 -8.09 10.81
CA ALA A 159 -6.15 -9.16 11.64
C ALA A 159 -4.62 -9.25 11.50
N ARG A 160 -4.09 -9.14 10.27
CA ARG A 160 -2.65 -9.09 10.04
C ARG A 160 -1.99 -7.90 10.74
N GLN A 161 -2.57 -6.71 10.60
CA GLN A 161 -2.03 -5.49 11.21
C GLN A 161 -2.03 -5.58 12.74
N ILE A 162 -3.10 -6.10 13.33
CA ILE A 162 -3.22 -6.34 14.77
C ILE A 162 -2.16 -7.32 15.24
N LEU A 163 -1.99 -8.45 14.55
CA LEU A 163 -0.98 -9.46 14.88
C LEU A 163 0.44 -8.88 14.81
N ASP A 164 0.75 -8.08 13.80
CA ASP A 164 2.07 -7.46 13.65
C ASP A 164 2.36 -6.50 14.81
N ILE A 165 1.37 -5.75 15.27
CA ILE A 165 1.48 -4.87 16.43
C ILE A 165 1.67 -5.69 17.72
N ILE A 166 0.83 -6.70 17.96
CA ILE A 166 0.89 -7.50 19.20
C ILE A 166 2.24 -8.22 19.30
N VAL A 167 2.67 -8.87 18.21
CA VAL A 167 3.96 -9.59 18.16
C VAL A 167 5.12 -8.63 18.39
N GLY A 168 5.14 -7.51 17.66
CA GLY A 168 6.18 -6.51 17.81
C GLY A 168 6.31 -5.97 19.23
N TYR A 169 5.21 -5.58 19.84
CA TYR A 169 5.19 -5.02 21.20
C TYR A 169 5.50 -6.05 22.29
N LYS A 170 5.17 -7.31 22.08
CA LYS A 170 5.45 -8.36 23.08
C LYS A 170 6.84 -8.95 22.96
N ILE A 171 7.38 -9.11 21.76
CA ILE A 171 8.65 -9.82 21.54
C ILE A 171 9.85 -8.86 21.53
N SER A 172 9.74 -7.68 20.93
CA SER A 172 10.87 -6.74 20.87
C SER A 172 11.49 -6.39 22.23
N PRO A 173 10.72 -6.21 23.32
CA PRO A 173 11.29 -5.97 24.65
C PRO A 173 12.21 -7.08 25.17
N PHE A 174 11.97 -8.35 24.78
CA PHE A 174 12.88 -9.45 25.16
C PHE A 174 14.24 -9.29 24.47
N LEU A 175 14.28 -8.84 23.22
CA LEU A 175 15.53 -8.56 22.52
C LEU A 175 16.32 -7.46 23.22
N TRP A 176 15.64 -6.43 23.72
CA TRP A 176 16.28 -5.33 24.45
C TRP A 176 16.83 -5.80 25.80
N LYS A 177 16.12 -6.69 26.47
CA LYS A 177 16.51 -7.19 27.79
C LYS A 177 17.69 -8.17 27.72
N TYR A 178 17.69 -9.06 26.73
CA TYR A 178 18.61 -10.20 26.72
C TYR A 178 19.73 -10.12 25.69
N LEU A 179 19.56 -9.36 24.59
CA LEU A 179 20.55 -9.32 23.51
C LEU A 179 21.26 -7.98 23.41
N TYR A 180 20.55 -6.87 23.50
CA TYR A 180 21.16 -5.58 23.25
C TYR A 180 20.45 -4.45 24.00
N ASN A 181 21.12 -3.89 24.97
CA ASN A 181 20.57 -2.86 25.87
C ASN A 181 21.09 -1.45 25.49
N ASN A 182 21.11 -1.09 24.21
CA ASN A 182 21.50 0.25 23.80
C ASN A 182 20.27 1.06 23.36
N LYS A 183 19.99 2.17 24.06
CA LYS A 183 18.86 3.05 23.82
C LYS A 183 18.85 3.72 22.44
N SER A 184 19.99 3.76 21.75
CA SER A 184 20.10 4.41 20.44
C SER A 184 19.74 3.51 19.24
N ASN A 185 19.80 2.18 19.40
CA ASN A 185 19.54 1.20 18.36
C ASN A 185 18.73 0.03 18.94
N SER A 186 17.45 0.26 19.21
CA SER A 186 16.57 -0.79 19.69
C SER A 186 16.32 -1.84 18.63
N LEU A 187 16.63 -3.11 18.94
CA LEU A 187 16.27 -4.23 18.08
C LEU A 187 14.76 -4.38 18.03
N SER A 188 14.25 -4.86 16.89
CA SER A 188 12.82 -5.16 16.75
C SER A 188 12.62 -6.56 16.19
N ALA A 189 11.55 -7.22 16.64
CA ALA A 189 11.08 -8.49 16.10
C ALA A 189 9.71 -8.31 15.45
N GLY A 190 9.44 -9.06 14.42
CA GLY A 190 8.15 -9.03 13.74
C GLY A 190 7.96 -10.24 12.83
N ARG A 191 6.71 -10.53 12.50
CA ARG A 191 6.33 -11.72 11.71
C ARG A 191 6.96 -11.78 10.33
N CYS A 192 7.22 -10.64 9.71
CA CYS A 192 7.84 -10.58 8.38
C CYS A 192 9.36 -10.40 8.46
N GLN A 193 9.82 -9.45 9.28
CA GLN A 193 11.24 -9.10 9.34
C GLN A 193 12.11 -10.20 9.94
N THR A 194 11.62 -10.95 10.94
CA THR A 194 12.42 -12.01 11.58
C THR A 194 12.63 -13.21 10.66
N PRO A 195 11.61 -13.76 9.97
CA PRO A 195 11.84 -14.78 8.94
C PRO A 195 12.71 -14.29 7.77
N ALA A 196 12.53 -13.05 7.32
CA ALA A 196 13.36 -12.50 6.26
C ALA A 196 14.85 -12.43 6.66
N LEU A 197 15.13 -11.99 7.89
CA LEU A 197 16.49 -11.98 8.42
C LEU A 197 17.07 -13.40 8.51
N LYS A 198 16.26 -14.39 8.92
CA LYS A 198 16.66 -15.79 8.96
C LYS A 198 17.08 -16.29 7.56
N LEU A 199 16.28 -16.04 6.54
CA LEU A 199 16.58 -16.43 5.16
C LEU A 199 17.88 -15.79 4.65
N ILE A 200 18.09 -14.50 4.94
CA ILE A 200 19.33 -13.80 4.58
C ILE A 200 20.54 -14.43 5.28
N TYR A 201 20.39 -14.74 6.58
CA TYR A 201 21.46 -15.37 7.35
C TYR A 201 21.78 -16.80 6.86
N GLU A 202 20.77 -17.61 6.56
CA GLU A 202 20.94 -18.96 6.01
C GLU A 202 21.62 -18.93 4.66
N ASN A 203 21.19 -18.04 3.76
CA ASN A 203 21.80 -17.84 2.45
C ASN A 203 23.27 -17.40 2.55
N GLU A 204 23.60 -16.48 3.46
CA GLU A 204 24.98 -16.05 3.67
C GLU A 204 25.85 -17.17 4.22
N ASN A 205 25.33 -17.98 5.15
CA ASN A 205 26.06 -19.16 5.63
C ASN A 205 26.29 -20.20 4.54
N GLU A 206 25.30 -20.45 3.70
CA GLU A 206 25.44 -21.34 2.54
C GLU A 206 26.53 -20.83 1.60
N ARG A 207 26.49 -19.53 1.25
CA ARG A 207 27.50 -18.88 0.43
C ARG A 207 28.90 -18.99 1.00
N LEU A 208 29.07 -18.82 2.32
CA LEU A 208 30.39 -18.92 2.98
C LEU A 208 30.92 -20.35 3.05
N ASN A 209 30.04 -21.34 3.11
CA ASN A 209 30.37 -22.75 3.21
C ASN A 209 30.46 -23.46 1.84
N THR A 210 29.98 -22.83 0.78
CA THR A 210 30.03 -23.39 -0.57
C THR A 210 31.45 -23.30 -1.11
N GLN A 211 31.95 -24.40 -1.65
CA GLN A 211 33.24 -24.42 -2.35
C GLN A 211 33.13 -23.61 -3.64
N ILE A 212 34.17 -22.83 -3.93
CA ILE A 212 34.25 -22.03 -5.15
C ILE A 212 34.46 -22.97 -6.34
N GLU A 213 33.42 -23.18 -7.13
CA GLU A 213 33.55 -23.85 -8.43
C GLU A 213 33.95 -22.84 -9.50
N LYS A 214 34.99 -23.21 -10.28
CA LYS A 214 35.40 -22.39 -11.41
C LYS A 214 34.49 -22.69 -12.59
N SER A 215 33.68 -21.69 -13.00
CA SER A 215 32.95 -21.76 -14.26
C SER A 215 33.69 -20.99 -15.36
N TYR A 216 33.61 -21.47 -16.58
CA TYR A 216 34.21 -20.83 -17.73
C TYR A 216 33.12 -20.46 -18.71
N LYS A 217 33.11 -19.18 -19.14
CA LYS A 217 32.28 -18.75 -20.26
C LYS A 217 33.12 -18.83 -21.53
N VAL A 218 32.72 -19.72 -22.43
CA VAL A 218 33.39 -19.88 -23.73
C VAL A 218 32.62 -19.06 -24.77
N ILE A 219 33.32 -18.15 -25.43
CA ILE A 219 32.74 -17.35 -26.52
C ILE A 219 33.43 -17.78 -27.80
N GLY A 220 32.65 -18.37 -28.72
CA GLY A 220 33.12 -18.71 -30.07
C GLY A 220 32.78 -17.59 -31.05
N ASN A 221 33.77 -17.15 -31.83
CA ASN A 221 33.54 -16.26 -32.96
C ASN A 221 33.57 -17.11 -34.25
N PHE A 222 32.40 -17.23 -34.87
CA PHE A 222 32.28 -17.98 -36.11
C PHE A 222 32.01 -16.99 -37.25
N THR A 223 32.93 -16.94 -38.22
CA THR A 223 32.89 -16.00 -39.34
C THR A 223 32.83 -14.53 -38.86
N ASP A 224 32.21 -13.63 -39.58
CA ASP A 224 32.09 -12.21 -39.24
C ASP A 224 30.94 -11.91 -38.24
N LYS A 225 30.27 -12.93 -37.70
CA LYS A 225 29.19 -12.79 -36.73
C LYS A 225 29.63 -13.34 -35.38
N LYS A 226 29.49 -12.50 -34.35
CA LYS A 226 29.63 -12.93 -32.94
C LYS A 226 28.38 -13.72 -32.52
N LEU A 227 28.51 -15.03 -32.45
CA LEU A 227 27.50 -15.89 -31.86
C LEU A 227 27.94 -16.24 -30.43
N ILE A 228 27.12 -15.97 -29.47
CA ILE A 228 27.37 -16.27 -28.06
C ILE A 228 26.67 -17.60 -27.76
N PHE A 229 27.42 -18.59 -27.30
CA PHE A 229 26.89 -19.85 -26.80
C PHE A 229 27.22 -19.92 -25.30
N ASP A 230 26.23 -20.14 -24.48
CA ASP A 230 26.40 -20.53 -23.08
C ASP A 230 26.44 -22.07 -23.05
N LEU A 231 27.58 -22.62 -22.64
CA LEU A 231 27.79 -24.06 -22.42
C LEU A 231 27.64 -24.34 -20.93
#